data_a57313ea90e8f9be58e3ba9158cc5ab6
#
_entry.id   a57313ea90e8f9be58e3ba9158cc5ab6
#
_cell.length_a   1.000
_cell.length_b   1.000
_cell.length_c   1.000
_cell.angle_alpha   90.00
_cell.angle_beta   90.00
_cell.angle_gamma   90.00
#
_symmetry.space_group_name_H-M   'P 1'
#
loop_
_entity.id
_entity.type
_entity.pdbx_description
1 polymer ?
#
loop_
_entity_poly.entity_id
_entity_poly.type
_entity_poly.pdbx_seq_one_letter_code
_entity_poly.pdbx_strand_id
1 'polypeptide(L)'
;MKILISNKFYYNRGGDCVASIALEKLLQQKGHDVAFFSMQHPLNFHSEWESFFPSNIDFQSNSWGKKIEAIKRLYFSEEVKSQFLKIINTFKPDIVHLNNIHSQISPLIGELAHQKGIKVIWTLHDYKLICPCYTCLNKNNVCNLCISSQNPFHVIENKCMKGSFLASVLAYIEALIWNKKRLIQNTDIFISPSSFLAKRMIDGGFPSDKLRILRNFTNREYPQQINTIKKDYFCYVGRLSQEKGLKTLLNATKQLPYKLIIIGTGPLANTFSESNSKIKFVGFKEWNEISTILQESRFMVIPSEWYENNPISVIESQCLGTPVLGANIGGIPEVIEEYKNGLLFESGNSDDLKEKIELMYHMPFDYTKISQEALKKYSAENYYRELIKIYNE
;
A
#
# COMPACT_ATOMS: atom_id res chain seq x y z
N MET A 1 -9.39 -20.60 -14.02
CA MET A 1 -7.91 -20.49 -14.02
C MET A 1 -7.38 -20.88 -12.65
N LYS A 2 -6.17 -21.42 -12.62
CA LYS A 2 -5.42 -21.68 -11.38
C LYS A 2 -4.45 -20.53 -11.12
N ILE A 3 -4.60 -19.84 -10.01
CA ILE A 3 -3.85 -18.62 -9.71
C ILE A 3 -3.11 -18.77 -8.40
N LEU A 4 -1.77 -18.65 -8.43
CA LEU A 4 -0.95 -18.64 -7.23
C LEU A 4 -0.63 -17.19 -6.86
N ILE A 5 -1.24 -16.71 -5.78
CA ILE A 5 -0.95 -15.37 -5.22
C ILE A 5 0.23 -15.49 -4.27
N SER A 6 1.17 -14.55 -4.34
CA SER A 6 2.26 -14.49 -3.37
C SER A 6 2.38 -13.12 -2.74
N ASN A 7 2.46 -13.10 -1.41
CA ASN A 7 2.76 -11.93 -0.58
C ASN A 7 3.54 -12.37 0.66
N LYS A 8 4.44 -11.51 1.17
CA LYS A 8 5.32 -11.86 2.30
C LYS A 8 4.59 -12.22 3.60
N PHE A 9 3.39 -11.67 3.84
CA PHE A 9 2.56 -11.95 5.01
C PHE A 9 1.14 -12.33 4.59
N TYR A 10 0.55 -13.28 5.30
CA TYR A 10 -0.80 -13.77 5.03
C TYR A 10 -1.74 -13.50 6.22
N TYR A 11 -1.68 -12.27 6.74
CA TYR A 11 -2.57 -11.75 7.79
C TYR A 11 -2.73 -10.23 7.64
N ASN A 12 -3.73 -9.65 8.29
CA ASN A 12 -4.02 -8.20 8.20
C ASN A 12 -2.95 -7.38 8.92
N ARG A 13 -1.92 -6.95 8.17
CA ARG A 13 -0.80 -6.14 8.69
C ARG A 13 -0.77 -4.73 8.12
N GLY A 14 -1.02 -4.58 6.84
CA GLY A 14 -0.91 -3.31 6.10
C GLY A 14 -1.66 -3.39 4.79
N GLY A 15 -1.67 -2.29 4.03
CA GLY A 15 -2.45 -2.17 2.81
C GLY A 15 -2.15 -3.24 1.75
N ASP A 16 -0.88 -3.62 1.59
CA ASP A 16 -0.44 -4.69 0.69
C ASP A 16 -1.04 -6.07 1.07
N CYS A 17 -1.05 -6.37 2.37
CA CYS A 17 -1.63 -7.62 2.87
C CYS A 17 -3.15 -7.64 2.70
N VAL A 18 -3.82 -6.55 3.08
CA VAL A 18 -5.27 -6.41 2.91
C VAL A 18 -5.67 -6.55 1.44
N ALA A 19 -4.93 -5.91 0.52
CA ALA A 19 -5.19 -5.98 -0.91
C ALA A 19 -4.99 -7.39 -1.48
N SER A 20 -3.90 -8.09 -1.11
CA SER A 20 -3.62 -9.44 -1.61
C SER A 20 -4.62 -10.49 -1.09
N ILE A 21 -5.04 -10.38 0.18
CA ILE A 21 -6.07 -11.25 0.77
C ILE A 21 -7.45 -10.96 0.17
N ALA A 22 -7.76 -9.68 -0.09
CA ALA A 22 -8.99 -9.30 -0.77
C ALA A 22 -9.04 -9.82 -2.20
N LEU A 23 -7.90 -9.81 -2.90
CA LEU A 23 -7.76 -10.38 -4.25
C LEU A 23 -8.01 -11.89 -4.24
N GLU A 24 -7.42 -12.62 -3.29
CA GLU A 24 -7.65 -14.07 -3.15
C GLU A 24 -9.14 -14.38 -3.00
N LYS A 25 -9.81 -13.72 -2.04
CA LYS A 25 -11.24 -13.92 -1.79
C LYS A 25 -12.10 -13.60 -3.02
N LEU A 26 -11.77 -12.51 -3.72
CA LEU A 26 -12.48 -12.10 -4.93
C LEU A 26 -12.35 -13.17 -6.02
N LEU A 27 -11.15 -13.67 -6.28
CA LEU A 27 -10.92 -14.68 -7.31
C LEU A 27 -11.60 -16.02 -6.97
N GLN A 28 -11.57 -16.44 -5.69
CA GLN A 28 -12.29 -17.63 -5.23
C GLN A 28 -13.82 -17.47 -5.41
N GLN A 29 -14.38 -16.31 -5.04
CA GLN A 29 -15.80 -16.01 -5.24
C GLN A 29 -16.22 -16.03 -6.73
N LYS A 30 -15.27 -15.74 -7.62
CA LYS A 30 -15.48 -15.80 -9.08
C LYS A 30 -15.21 -17.18 -9.69
N GLY A 31 -15.02 -18.21 -8.86
CA GLY A 31 -14.86 -19.61 -9.30
C GLY A 31 -13.48 -19.95 -9.85
N HIS A 32 -12.43 -19.20 -9.48
CA HIS A 32 -11.06 -19.58 -9.77
C HIS A 32 -10.49 -20.49 -8.67
N ASP A 33 -9.60 -21.40 -9.04
CA ASP A 33 -8.77 -22.14 -8.08
C ASP A 33 -7.64 -21.21 -7.64
N VAL A 34 -7.54 -20.93 -6.35
CA VAL A 34 -6.54 -19.98 -5.83
C VAL A 34 -5.72 -20.64 -4.73
N ALA A 35 -4.41 -20.59 -4.88
CA ALA A 35 -3.45 -20.92 -3.84
C ALA A 35 -2.73 -19.65 -3.35
N PHE A 36 -2.31 -19.64 -2.09
CA PHE A 36 -1.50 -18.55 -1.54
C PHE A 36 -0.11 -19.06 -1.17
N PHE A 37 0.94 -18.26 -1.41
CA PHE A 37 2.31 -18.53 -1.00
C PHE A 37 2.87 -17.37 -0.19
N SER A 38 3.21 -17.64 1.07
CA SER A 38 3.67 -16.65 2.04
C SER A 38 4.76 -17.23 2.94
N MET A 39 5.29 -16.45 3.89
CA MET A 39 6.10 -16.99 4.98
C MET A 39 5.22 -17.60 6.07
N GLN A 40 5.77 -18.56 6.81
CA GLN A 40 5.17 -19.03 8.07
C GLN A 40 5.12 -17.89 9.08
N HIS A 41 3.97 -17.67 9.69
CA HIS A 41 3.80 -16.69 10.77
C HIS A 41 2.62 -17.10 11.68
N PRO A 42 2.71 -16.93 13.03
CA PRO A 42 1.64 -17.33 13.94
C PRO A 42 0.29 -16.64 13.72
N LEU A 43 0.30 -15.46 13.09
CA LEU A 43 -0.91 -14.68 12.77
C LEU A 43 -1.47 -14.97 11.37
N ASN A 44 -0.87 -15.87 10.59
CA ASN A 44 -1.40 -16.20 9.27
C ASN A 44 -2.82 -16.77 9.38
N PHE A 45 -3.64 -16.45 8.41
CA PHE A 45 -4.88 -17.19 8.20
C PHE A 45 -4.56 -18.65 7.87
N HIS A 46 -5.48 -19.54 8.20
CA HIS A 46 -5.35 -20.94 7.83
C HIS A 46 -5.37 -21.12 6.32
N SER A 47 -4.47 -21.97 5.80
CA SER A 47 -4.39 -22.29 4.37
C SER A 47 -4.00 -23.76 4.19
N GLU A 48 -4.64 -24.46 3.28
CA GLU A 48 -4.24 -25.81 2.86
C GLU A 48 -2.82 -25.86 2.26
N TRP A 49 -2.28 -24.69 1.87
CA TRP A 49 -0.95 -24.51 1.27
C TRP A 49 0.13 -24.14 2.28
N GLU A 50 -0.19 -24.00 3.57
CA GLU A 50 0.74 -23.52 4.60
C GLU A 50 1.98 -24.39 4.80
N SER A 51 1.88 -25.71 4.49
CA SER A 51 3.01 -26.64 4.54
C SER A 51 4.13 -26.32 3.52
N PHE A 52 3.81 -25.53 2.50
CA PHE A 52 4.77 -25.04 1.51
C PHE A 52 5.38 -23.68 1.87
N PHE A 53 4.93 -23.05 2.95
CA PHE A 53 5.45 -21.72 3.31
C PHE A 53 6.86 -21.83 3.88
N PRO A 54 7.81 -21.04 3.36
CA PRO A 54 9.16 -20.98 3.95
C PRO A 54 9.11 -20.37 5.35
N SER A 55 10.13 -20.64 6.13
CA SER A 55 10.29 -20.13 7.50
C SER A 55 10.21 -18.61 7.57
N ASN A 56 9.72 -18.09 8.70
CA ASN A 56 9.68 -16.66 8.95
C ASN A 56 11.08 -16.07 9.12
N ILE A 57 11.34 -14.94 8.47
CA ILE A 57 12.58 -14.17 8.60
C ILE A 57 12.30 -12.86 9.32
N ASP A 58 12.99 -12.68 10.44
CA ASP A 58 12.99 -11.41 11.18
C ASP A 58 14.34 -10.70 11.05
N PHE A 59 14.36 -9.62 10.26
CA PHE A 59 15.53 -8.75 10.07
C PHE A 59 15.89 -7.95 11.34
N GLN A 60 15.03 -7.93 12.37
CA GLN A 60 15.26 -7.23 13.62
C GLN A 60 15.80 -8.15 14.73
N SER A 61 15.93 -9.45 14.45
CA SER A 61 16.45 -10.42 15.41
C SER A 61 17.85 -10.05 15.89
N ASN A 62 18.12 -10.20 17.17
CA ASN A 62 19.45 -10.00 17.76
C ASN A 62 20.40 -11.20 17.56
N SER A 63 19.88 -12.34 17.13
CA SER A 63 20.68 -13.57 16.89
C SER A 63 21.50 -13.46 15.61
N TRP A 64 22.81 -13.67 15.70
CA TRP A 64 23.73 -13.67 14.54
C TRP A 64 23.37 -14.71 13.48
N GLY A 65 22.96 -15.92 13.88
CA GLY A 65 22.52 -16.95 12.96
C GLY A 65 21.30 -16.53 12.13
N LYS A 66 20.29 -15.94 12.79
CA LYS A 66 19.10 -15.40 12.11
C LYS A 66 19.43 -14.22 11.19
N LYS A 67 20.42 -13.39 11.56
CA LYS A 67 20.88 -12.29 10.69
C LYS A 67 21.54 -12.82 9.40
N ILE A 68 22.38 -13.84 9.52
CA ILE A 68 23.03 -14.48 8.35
C ILE A 68 21.96 -15.11 7.45
N GLU A 69 20.98 -15.79 8.02
CA GLU A 69 19.87 -16.38 7.27
C GLU A 69 19.05 -15.30 6.57
N ALA A 70 18.71 -14.21 7.26
CA ALA A 70 18.01 -13.07 6.68
C ALA A 70 18.80 -12.45 5.52
N ILE A 71 20.12 -12.30 5.63
CA ILE A 71 20.98 -11.83 4.53
C ILE A 71 20.99 -12.79 3.36
N LYS A 72 21.11 -14.10 3.61
CA LYS A 72 21.01 -15.11 2.53
C LYS A 72 19.66 -15.03 1.81
N ARG A 73 18.56 -14.81 2.55
CA ARG A 73 17.22 -14.71 2.00
C ARG A 73 17.06 -13.55 1.01
N LEU A 74 17.74 -12.42 1.23
CA LEU A 74 17.71 -11.28 0.31
C LEU A 74 18.20 -11.64 -1.11
N TYR A 75 19.17 -12.54 -1.18
CA TYR A 75 19.88 -12.83 -2.42
C TYR A 75 19.47 -14.16 -3.05
N PHE A 76 19.49 -15.20 -2.26
CA PHE A 76 19.15 -16.54 -2.69
C PHE A 76 18.81 -17.43 -1.50
N SER A 77 17.68 -18.11 -1.54
CA SER A 77 17.27 -19.07 -0.50
C SER A 77 16.87 -20.39 -1.13
N GLU A 78 17.63 -21.43 -0.85
CA GLU A 78 17.28 -22.80 -1.27
C GLU A 78 15.95 -23.24 -0.68
N GLU A 79 15.62 -22.82 0.55
CA GLU A 79 14.34 -23.11 1.16
C GLU A 79 13.19 -22.51 0.35
N VAL A 80 13.24 -21.19 0.04
CA VAL A 80 12.20 -20.53 -0.77
C VAL A 80 12.10 -21.20 -2.13
N LYS A 81 13.22 -21.47 -2.79
CA LYS A 81 13.27 -22.16 -4.08
C LYS A 81 12.60 -23.54 -4.01
N SER A 82 13.00 -24.36 -3.03
CA SER A 82 12.46 -25.71 -2.85
C SER A 82 10.97 -25.70 -2.58
N GLN A 83 10.51 -24.87 -1.64
CA GLN A 83 9.10 -24.77 -1.28
C GLN A 83 8.25 -24.21 -2.42
N PHE A 84 8.75 -23.18 -3.12
CA PHE A 84 8.06 -22.64 -4.28
C PHE A 84 7.95 -23.63 -5.43
N LEU A 85 9.01 -24.39 -5.73
CA LEU A 85 8.96 -25.42 -6.75
C LEU A 85 7.97 -26.56 -6.39
N LYS A 86 7.88 -26.92 -5.10
CA LYS A 86 6.90 -27.90 -4.64
C LYS A 86 5.48 -27.41 -4.88
N ILE A 87 5.13 -26.18 -4.46
CA ILE A 87 3.77 -25.68 -4.62
C ILE A 87 3.38 -25.53 -6.07
N ILE A 88 4.25 -24.99 -6.96
CA ILE A 88 3.92 -24.87 -8.39
C ILE A 88 3.79 -26.22 -9.09
N ASN A 89 4.55 -27.24 -8.67
CA ASN A 89 4.43 -28.59 -9.23
C ASN A 89 3.14 -29.29 -8.76
N THR A 90 2.68 -29.02 -7.53
CA THR A 90 1.47 -29.59 -6.96
C THR A 90 0.22 -28.89 -7.46
N PHE A 91 0.19 -27.57 -7.36
CA PHE A 91 -0.96 -26.74 -7.73
C PHE A 91 -1.10 -26.55 -9.24
N LYS A 92 0.03 -26.47 -9.96
CA LYS A 92 0.12 -26.22 -11.42
C LYS A 92 -0.63 -24.96 -11.83
N PRO A 93 -0.20 -23.77 -11.35
CA PRO A 93 -0.87 -22.52 -11.66
C PRO A 93 -0.73 -22.13 -13.13
N ASP A 94 -1.78 -21.51 -13.68
CA ASP A 94 -1.74 -20.81 -14.96
C ASP A 94 -1.02 -19.47 -14.83
N ILE A 95 -1.19 -18.82 -13.66
CA ILE A 95 -0.67 -17.49 -13.34
C ILE A 95 -0.05 -17.50 -11.95
N VAL A 96 1.12 -16.86 -11.83
CA VAL A 96 1.72 -16.46 -10.56
C VAL A 96 1.55 -14.95 -10.41
N HIS A 97 0.72 -14.54 -9.44
CA HIS A 97 0.45 -13.13 -9.14
C HIS A 97 1.26 -12.69 -7.93
N LEU A 98 2.33 -11.95 -8.17
CA LEU A 98 3.23 -11.42 -7.16
C LEU A 98 2.69 -10.12 -6.58
N ASN A 99 2.81 -9.95 -5.27
CA ASN A 99 2.52 -8.71 -4.54
C ASN A 99 3.80 -8.20 -3.86
N ASN A 100 3.78 -7.93 -2.58
CA ASN A 100 4.95 -7.48 -1.85
C ASN A 100 5.78 -8.68 -1.36
N ILE A 101 6.67 -9.17 -2.21
CA ILE A 101 7.51 -10.36 -1.97
C ILE A 101 8.96 -10.04 -1.62
N HIS A 102 9.35 -8.77 -1.73
CA HIS A 102 10.74 -8.33 -1.57
C HIS A 102 11.32 -8.75 -0.23
N SER A 103 12.61 -9.01 -0.24
CA SER A 103 13.47 -9.27 0.90
C SER A 103 13.13 -10.53 1.70
N GLN A 104 11.85 -10.83 1.96
CA GLN A 104 11.45 -11.97 2.77
C GLN A 104 11.18 -13.25 1.96
N ILE A 105 10.56 -13.13 0.79
CA ILE A 105 10.36 -14.28 -0.13
C ILE A 105 11.41 -14.23 -1.24
N SER A 106 11.57 -13.11 -1.92
CA SER A 106 12.51 -12.85 -3.01
C SER A 106 11.87 -12.86 -4.41
N PRO A 107 12.32 -11.99 -5.32
CA PRO A 107 11.97 -12.03 -6.74
C PRO A 107 12.32 -13.35 -7.46
N LEU A 108 13.12 -14.21 -6.83
CA LEU A 108 13.45 -15.55 -7.32
C LEU A 108 12.22 -16.35 -7.73
N ILE A 109 11.09 -16.21 -7.00
CA ILE A 109 9.88 -16.98 -7.31
C ILE A 109 9.26 -16.58 -8.66
N GLY A 110 9.34 -15.29 -9.03
CA GLY A 110 8.92 -14.82 -10.36
C GLY A 110 9.79 -15.41 -11.46
N GLU A 111 11.11 -15.42 -11.26
CA GLU A 111 12.05 -16.04 -12.21
C GLU A 111 11.81 -17.55 -12.38
N LEU A 112 11.61 -18.28 -11.28
CA LEU A 112 11.31 -19.71 -11.33
C LEU A 112 9.97 -20.01 -12.03
N ALA A 113 8.95 -19.19 -11.80
CA ALA A 113 7.67 -19.32 -12.50
C ALA A 113 7.83 -19.06 -14.01
N HIS A 114 8.50 -17.99 -14.38
CA HIS A 114 8.74 -17.64 -15.78
C HIS A 114 9.56 -18.72 -16.51
N GLN A 115 10.60 -19.29 -15.87
CA GLN A 115 11.38 -20.40 -16.42
C GLN A 115 10.55 -21.67 -16.65
N LYS A 116 9.44 -21.83 -15.94
CA LYS A 116 8.49 -22.94 -16.13
C LYS A 116 7.38 -22.63 -17.14
N GLY A 117 7.45 -21.48 -17.82
CA GLY A 117 6.44 -21.02 -18.76
C GLY A 117 5.13 -20.58 -18.12
N ILE A 118 5.13 -20.30 -16.81
CA ILE A 118 3.97 -19.81 -16.08
C ILE A 118 3.95 -18.28 -16.20
N LYS A 119 2.79 -17.72 -16.52
CA LYS A 119 2.61 -16.27 -16.63
C LYS A 119 2.84 -15.59 -15.28
N VAL A 120 3.69 -14.55 -15.25
CA VAL A 120 4.06 -13.80 -14.06
C VAL A 120 3.47 -12.39 -14.12
N ILE A 121 2.60 -12.08 -13.19
CA ILE A 121 2.01 -10.74 -13.02
C ILE A 121 2.43 -10.18 -11.67
N TRP A 122 2.82 -8.91 -11.61
CA TRP A 122 3.31 -8.29 -10.39
C TRP A 122 2.58 -7.01 -10.07
N THR A 123 1.75 -7.02 -9.01
CA THR A 123 1.15 -5.79 -8.48
C THR A 123 2.14 -5.04 -7.60
N LEU A 124 2.34 -3.78 -7.94
CA LEU A 124 3.27 -2.86 -7.27
C LEU A 124 2.61 -2.20 -6.08
N HIS A 125 3.10 -2.45 -4.87
CA HIS A 125 2.56 -1.83 -3.64
C HIS A 125 3.46 -0.71 -3.10
N ASP A 126 4.72 -0.68 -3.51
CA ASP A 126 5.73 0.29 -3.08
C ASP A 126 6.73 0.60 -4.21
N TYR A 127 7.76 1.37 -3.90
CA TYR A 127 8.77 1.82 -4.86
C TYR A 127 10.02 0.92 -4.89
N LYS A 128 10.01 -0.28 -4.29
CA LYS A 128 11.20 -1.12 -4.10
C LYS A 128 11.95 -1.44 -5.39
N LEU A 129 11.26 -1.59 -6.51
CA LEU A 129 11.90 -1.93 -7.80
C LEU A 129 12.72 -0.78 -8.40
N ILE A 130 12.49 0.46 -7.96
CA ILE A 130 13.15 1.68 -8.45
C ILE A 130 13.85 2.49 -7.35
N CYS A 131 13.59 2.16 -6.08
CA CYS A 131 14.18 2.79 -4.90
C CYS A 131 14.51 1.71 -3.87
N PRO A 132 15.78 1.35 -3.62
CA PRO A 132 16.13 0.23 -2.74
C PRO A 132 15.57 0.34 -1.31
N CYS A 133 15.32 1.55 -0.80
CA CYS A 133 14.66 1.77 0.48
C CYS A 133 13.12 1.77 0.42
N TYR A 134 12.51 1.52 -0.75
CA TYR A 134 11.07 1.37 -1.05
C TYR A 134 10.16 2.57 -0.72
N THR A 135 10.63 3.59 -0.03
CA THR A 135 9.81 4.70 0.45
C THR A 135 9.90 5.96 -0.40
N CYS A 136 10.94 6.08 -1.25
CA CYS A 136 11.31 7.33 -1.91
C CYS A 136 11.44 8.51 -0.93
N LEU A 137 11.97 8.24 0.28
CA LEU A 137 12.28 9.23 1.29
C LEU A 137 13.76 9.26 1.64
N ASN A 138 14.28 10.46 1.83
CA ASN A 138 15.59 10.71 2.44
C ASN A 138 15.43 11.73 3.57
N LYS A 139 15.75 11.35 4.80
CA LYS A 139 15.57 12.18 6.01
C LYS A 139 14.18 12.82 6.08
N ASN A 140 13.16 12.01 5.82
CA ASN A 140 11.73 12.38 5.79
C ASN A 140 11.29 13.32 4.65
N ASN A 141 12.17 13.69 3.74
CA ASN A 141 11.80 14.44 2.54
C ASN A 141 11.69 13.49 1.34
N VAL A 142 10.78 13.81 0.43
CA VAL A 142 10.65 13.08 -0.84
C VAL A 142 11.97 13.11 -1.61
N CYS A 143 12.37 11.94 -2.10
CA CYS A 143 13.63 11.75 -2.81
C CYS A 143 13.44 10.91 -4.08
N ASN A 144 13.95 11.41 -5.20
CA ASN A 144 13.89 10.74 -6.49
C ASN A 144 15.28 10.37 -7.04
N LEU A 145 16.36 10.52 -6.28
CA LEU A 145 17.74 10.37 -6.78
C LEU A 145 17.98 9.02 -7.47
N CYS A 146 17.55 7.91 -6.87
CA CYS A 146 17.72 6.58 -7.47
C CYS A 146 16.89 6.39 -8.75
N ILE A 147 15.76 7.09 -8.86
CA ILE A 147 14.87 7.03 -10.03
C ILE A 147 15.45 7.85 -11.17
N SER A 148 15.75 9.13 -10.93
CA SER A 148 16.22 10.08 -11.96
C SER A 148 17.58 9.73 -12.52
N SER A 149 18.51 9.26 -11.68
CA SER A 149 19.82 8.80 -12.12
C SER A 149 19.85 7.35 -12.58
N GLN A 150 18.79 6.58 -12.32
CA GLN A 150 18.73 5.12 -12.48
C GLN A 150 19.88 4.37 -11.77
N ASN A 151 20.42 4.98 -10.70
CA ASN A 151 21.55 4.45 -9.94
C ASN A 151 21.14 4.17 -8.49
N PRO A 152 21.09 2.90 -8.05
CA PRO A 152 20.73 2.54 -6.68
C PRO A 152 21.79 2.91 -5.63
N PHE A 153 23.00 3.35 -6.04
CA PHE A 153 24.11 3.66 -5.12
C PHE A 153 23.76 4.78 -4.12
N HIS A 154 22.87 5.69 -4.49
CA HIS A 154 22.41 6.75 -3.59
C HIS A 154 21.80 6.25 -2.28
N VAL A 155 21.36 4.97 -2.22
CA VAL A 155 20.88 4.37 -0.97
C VAL A 155 22.00 4.27 0.08
N ILE A 156 23.23 4.03 -0.36
CA ILE A 156 24.43 3.97 0.51
C ILE A 156 24.83 5.38 0.93
N GLU A 157 25.00 6.29 -0.03
CA GLU A 157 25.42 7.68 0.21
C GLU A 157 24.54 8.36 1.27
N ASN A 158 23.23 8.17 1.14
CA ASN A 158 22.25 8.80 2.03
C ASN A 158 21.85 7.94 3.23
N LYS A 159 22.43 6.73 3.39
CA LYS A 159 22.09 5.77 4.46
C LYS A 159 20.56 5.58 4.60
N CYS A 160 19.86 5.42 3.45
CA CYS A 160 18.40 5.45 3.40
C CYS A 160 17.71 4.34 4.21
N MET A 161 18.40 3.18 4.42
CA MET A 161 17.86 2.08 5.22
C MET A 161 17.98 2.38 6.72
N LYS A 162 17.01 3.13 7.26
CA LYS A 162 16.91 3.49 8.69
C LYS A 162 18.17 4.18 9.26
N GLY A 163 18.87 4.95 8.45
CA GLY A 163 20.11 5.61 8.84
C GLY A 163 21.33 4.67 8.98
N SER A 164 21.19 3.38 8.69
CA SER A 164 22.25 2.38 8.81
C SER A 164 23.04 2.24 7.51
N PHE A 165 24.36 2.42 7.59
CA PHE A 165 25.26 2.20 6.46
C PHE A 165 25.23 0.74 5.98
N LEU A 166 25.36 -0.22 6.91
CA LEU A 166 25.37 -1.65 6.57
C LEU A 166 24.06 -2.11 5.94
N ALA A 167 22.91 -1.69 6.50
CA ALA A 167 21.61 -2.03 5.92
C ALA A 167 21.44 -1.42 4.51
N SER A 168 22.00 -0.22 4.28
CA SER A 168 21.96 0.43 2.97
C SER A 168 22.86 -0.26 1.95
N VAL A 169 24.03 -0.78 2.36
CA VAL A 169 24.89 -1.63 1.52
C VAL A 169 24.15 -2.92 1.14
N LEU A 170 23.50 -3.59 2.08
CA LEU A 170 22.71 -4.80 1.79
C LEU A 170 21.58 -4.52 0.79
N ALA A 171 20.86 -3.42 0.97
CA ALA A 171 19.80 -3.01 0.03
C ALA A 171 20.34 -2.66 -1.37
N TYR A 172 21.52 -2.08 -1.44
CA TYR A 172 22.21 -1.83 -2.71
C TYR A 172 22.58 -3.12 -3.43
N ILE A 173 23.21 -4.08 -2.70
CA ILE A 173 23.56 -5.38 -3.28
C ILE A 173 22.30 -6.13 -3.73
N GLU A 174 21.21 -6.11 -2.95
CA GLU A 174 19.91 -6.66 -3.35
C GLU A 174 19.44 -6.06 -4.68
N ALA A 175 19.53 -4.72 -4.84
CA ALA A 175 19.13 -4.02 -6.05
C ALA A 175 20.06 -4.34 -7.26
N LEU A 176 21.32 -4.69 -7.05
CA LEU A 176 22.22 -5.15 -8.12
C LEU A 176 21.90 -6.58 -8.57
N ILE A 177 21.61 -7.47 -7.63
CA ILE A 177 21.26 -8.87 -7.93
C ILE A 177 19.90 -8.94 -8.62
N TRP A 178 18.91 -8.24 -8.07
CA TRP A 178 17.55 -8.11 -8.63
C TRP A 178 17.44 -6.82 -9.45
N ASN A 179 18.38 -6.64 -10.39
CA ASN A 179 18.39 -5.45 -11.24
C ASN A 179 17.18 -5.40 -12.19
N LYS A 180 16.90 -4.21 -12.69
CA LYS A 180 15.75 -3.96 -13.58
C LYS A 180 15.66 -4.92 -14.75
N LYS A 181 16.76 -5.18 -15.44
CA LYS A 181 16.79 -6.06 -16.61
C LYS A 181 16.28 -7.45 -16.24
N ARG A 182 16.76 -8.01 -15.13
CA ARG A 182 16.37 -9.34 -14.63
C ARG A 182 14.89 -9.37 -14.24
N LEU A 183 14.40 -8.33 -13.55
CA LEU A 183 12.99 -8.23 -13.13
C LEU A 183 12.07 -8.12 -14.35
N ILE A 184 12.41 -7.27 -15.33
CA ILE A 184 11.63 -7.07 -16.56
C ILE A 184 11.60 -8.34 -17.42
N GLN A 185 12.69 -9.08 -17.49
CA GLN A 185 12.77 -10.34 -18.26
C GLN A 185 11.89 -11.44 -17.68
N ASN A 186 11.71 -11.47 -16.35
CA ASN A 186 11.01 -12.54 -15.64
C ASN A 186 9.60 -12.12 -15.16
N THR A 187 9.07 -11.02 -15.67
CA THR A 187 7.69 -10.56 -15.36
C THR A 187 7.01 -10.17 -16.67
N ASP A 188 5.83 -10.73 -16.91
CA ASP A 188 5.08 -10.44 -18.13
C ASP A 188 4.38 -9.09 -18.01
N ILE A 189 3.70 -8.81 -16.90
CA ILE A 189 2.96 -7.57 -16.68
C ILE A 189 3.18 -7.06 -15.25
N PHE A 190 3.43 -5.75 -15.12
CA PHE A 190 3.40 -5.03 -13.86
C PHE A 190 2.09 -4.26 -13.72
N ILE A 191 1.36 -4.47 -12.64
CA ILE A 191 0.13 -3.74 -12.32
C ILE A 191 0.48 -2.60 -11.35
N SER A 192 0.18 -1.38 -11.75
CA SER A 192 0.33 -0.18 -10.92
C SER A 192 -1.03 0.28 -10.39
N PRO A 193 -1.19 0.54 -9.08
CA PRO A 193 -2.45 1.02 -8.51
C PRO A 193 -2.73 2.51 -8.82
N SER A 194 -1.78 3.23 -9.43
CA SER A 194 -1.93 4.64 -9.81
C SER A 194 -1.14 4.97 -11.07
N SER A 195 -1.58 6.00 -11.78
CA SER A 195 -0.81 6.57 -12.91
C SER A 195 0.49 7.20 -12.42
N PHE A 196 0.49 7.75 -11.21
CA PHE A 196 1.69 8.31 -10.58
C PHE A 196 2.78 7.24 -10.42
N LEU A 197 2.47 6.09 -9.81
CA LEU A 197 3.46 5.02 -9.66
C LEU A 197 3.89 4.47 -11.01
N ALA A 198 2.96 4.27 -11.96
CA ALA A 198 3.30 3.83 -13.31
C ALA A 198 4.31 4.78 -13.97
N LYS A 199 4.09 6.10 -13.85
CA LYS A 199 5.04 7.11 -14.35
C LYS A 199 6.40 7.01 -13.64
N ARG A 200 6.43 6.84 -12.31
CA ARG A 200 7.69 6.64 -11.58
C ARG A 200 8.43 5.38 -12.04
N MET A 201 7.71 4.30 -12.34
CA MET A 201 8.32 3.08 -12.89
C MET A 201 8.94 3.34 -14.27
N ILE A 202 8.25 4.06 -15.16
CA ILE A 202 8.77 4.45 -16.48
C ILE A 202 10.02 5.34 -16.32
N ASP A 203 9.95 6.37 -15.47
CA ASP A 203 11.09 7.25 -15.15
C ASP A 203 12.29 6.42 -14.60
N GLY A 204 11.99 5.38 -13.84
CA GLY A 204 12.95 4.40 -13.30
C GLY A 204 13.47 3.40 -14.33
N GLY A 205 13.02 3.45 -15.59
CA GLY A 205 13.50 2.62 -16.71
C GLY A 205 12.75 1.30 -16.92
N PHE A 206 11.51 1.18 -16.42
CA PHE A 206 10.62 0.07 -16.75
C PHE A 206 9.86 0.36 -18.05
N PRO A 207 9.63 -0.62 -18.92
CA PRO A 207 8.97 -0.42 -20.21
C PRO A 207 7.46 -0.18 -20.01
N SER A 208 6.93 0.81 -20.73
CA SER A 208 5.51 1.21 -20.60
C SER A 208 4.55 0.14 -21.13
N ASP A 209 4.97 -0.67 -22.10
CA ASP A 209 4.18 -1.76 -22.68
C ASP A 209 3.92 -2.90 -21.70
N LYS A 210 4.76 -3.08 -20.67
CA LYS A 210 4.55 -4.04 -19.58
C LYS A 210 3.78 -3.47 -18.37
N LEU A 211 3.40 -2.20 -18.37
CA LEU A 211 2.70 -1.56 -17.26
C LEU A 211 1.20 -1.45 -17.54
N ARG A 212 0.39 -1.84 -16.56
CA ARG A 212 -1.08 -1.65 -16.58
C ARG A 212 -1.52 -0.92 -15.33
N ILE A 213 -2.45 0.00 -15.47
CA ILE A 213 -3.00 0.73 -14.33
C ILE A 213 -4.28 0.04 -13.88
N LEU A 214 -4.29 -0.45 -12.64
CA LEU A 214 -5.46 -1.04 -12.01
C LEU A 214 -5.55 -0.55 -10.57
N ARG A 215 -6.47 0.37 -10.30
CA ARG A 215 -6.66 0.98 -8.97
C ARG A 215 -7.13 -0.06 -7.98
N ASN A 216 -6.77 0.12 -6.71
CA ASN A 216 -7.26 -0.72 -5.63
C ASN A 216 -8.80 -0.71 -5.59
N PHE A 217 -9.36 -1.78 -5.11
CA PHE A 217 -10.79 -1.93 -4.87
C PHE A 217 -11.04 -2.10 -3.37
N THR A 218 -12.30 -2.00 -2.99
CA THR A 218 -12.75 -2.32 -1.66
C THR A 218 -13.67 -3.54 -1.69
N ASN A 219 -13.45 -4.45 -0.72
CA ASN A 219 -14.29 -5.63 -0.48
C ASN A 219 -15.06 -5.52 0.84
N ARG A 220 -15.14 -4.30 1.39
CA ARG A 220 -15.92 -4.03 2.60
C ARG A 220 -17.41 -4.02 2.28
N GLU A 221 -18.21 -4.33 3.28
CA GLU A 221 -19.64 -4.08 3.25
C GLU A 221 -19.91 -2.60 3.56
N TYR A 222 -20.78 -2.00 2.78
CA TYR A 222 -21.17 -0.61 2.92
C TYR A 222 -22.68 -0.50 3.14
N PRO A 223 -23.15 0.49 3.92
CA PRO A 223 -24.57 0.69 4.15
C PRO A 223 -25.29 1.05 2.86
N GLN A 224 -26.50 0.54 2.71
CA GLN A 224 -27.37 0.90 1.57
C GLN A 224 -27.82 2.36 1.60
N GLN A 225 -27.97 2.93 2.81
CA GLN A 225 -28.32 4.33 3.01
C GLN A 225 -27.14 5.08 3.61
N ILE A 226 -26.78 6.17 2.97
CA ILE A 226 -25.69 7.04 3.40
C ILE A 226 -26.20 8.04 4.44
N ASN A 227 -25.46 8.15 5.55
CA ASN A 227 -25.74 9.17 6.53
C ASN A 227 -25.39 10.57 5.98
N THR A 228 -26.42 11.37 5.76
CA THR A 228 -26.27 12.77 5.29
C THR A 228 -26.18 13.78 6.42
N ILE A 229 -26.52 13.37 7.67
CA ILE A 229 -26.42 14.22 8.85
C ILE A 229 -25.05 14.00 9.48
N LYS A 230 -24.15 14.98 9.29
CA LYS A 230 -22.79 14.91 9.81
C LYS A 230 -22.68 15.54 11.20
N LYS A 231 -21.88 14.90 12.06
CA LYS A 231 -21.52 15.45 13.37
C LYS A 231 -20.45 16.55 13.21
N ASP A 232 -20.27 17.33 14.24
CA ASP A 232 -19.38 18.49 14.23
C ASP A 232 -17.92 18.10 14.51
N TYR A 233 -17.37 17.26 13.65
CA TYR A 233 -15.96 16.87 13.64
C TYR A 233 -15.50 16.42 12.25
N PHE A 234 -14.19 16.42 12.04
CA PHE A 234 -13.52 15.73 10.93
C PHE A 234 -12.52 14.71 11.49
N CYS A 235 -12.01 13.81 10.65
CA CYS A 235 -11.20 12.72 11.15
C CYS A 235 -9.96 12.44 10.28
N TYR A 236 -9.00 11.76 10.90
CA TYR A 236 -7.85 11.12 10.28
C TYR A 236 -7.89 9.62 10.55
N VAL A 237 -7.62 8.81 9.52
CA VAL A 237 -7.51 7.35 9.63
C VAL A 237 -6.19 6.89 9.03
N GLY A 238 -5.32 6.32 9.84
CA GLY A 238 -4.04 5.80 9.34
C GLY A 238 -3.00 5.56 10.41
N ARG A 239 -1.83 5.08 9.94
CA ARG A 239 -0.67 4.87 10.82
C ARG A 239 -0.17 6.21 11.37
N LEU A 240 0.12 6.25 12.67
CA LEU A 240 0.69 7.43 13.33
C LEU A 240 2.20 7.44 13.16
N SER A 241 2.67 7.89 12.00
CA SER A 241 4.07 7.97 11.63
C SER A 241 4.37 9.29 10.91
N GLN A 242 5.64 9.67 10.85
CA GLN A 242 6.05 11.00 10.42
C GLN A 242 5.66 11.28 8.97
N GLU A 243 5.86 10.33 8.07
CA GLU A 243 5.57 10.44 6.65
C GLU A 243 4.06 10.62 6.33
N LYS A 244 3.20 10.34 7.33
CA LYS A 244 1.75 10.55 7.21
C LYS A 244 1.30 11.98 7.53
N GLY A 245 2.24 12.91 7.81
CA GLY A 245 1.97 14.33 7.93
C GLY A 245 1.18 14.75 9.16
N LEU A 246 1.18 13.94 10.22
CA LEU A 246 0.45 14.24 11.46
C LEU A 246 0.89 15.55 12.09
N LYS A 247 2.19 15.89 12.02
CA LYS A 247 2.69 17.14 12.57
C LYS A 247 2.09 18.33 11.85
N THR A 248 2.01 18.30 10.53
CA THR A 248 1.37 19.33 9.69
C THR A 248 -0.11 19.45 10.02
N LEU A 249 -0.83 18.33 10.15
CA LEU A 249 -2.25 18.32 10.55
C LEU A 249 -2.45 18.95 11.93
N LEU A 250 -1.67 18.57 12.93
CA LEU A 250 -1.79 19.11 14.27
C LEU A 250 -1.45 20.61 14.32
N ASN A 251 -0.46 21.06 13.55
CA ASN A 251 -0.15 22.49 13.45
C ASN A 251 -1.29 23.26 12.80
N ALA A 252 -1.87 22.78 11.71
CA ALA A 252 -3.00 23.40 11.02
C ALA A 252 -4.23 23.54 11.93
N THR A 253 -4.44 22.60 12.85
CA THR A 253 -5.64 22.54 13.70
C THR A 253 -5.54 23.30 15.02
N LYS A 254 -4.34 23.76 15.42
CA LYS A 254 -4.12 24.38 16.75
C LYS A 254 -5.09 25.51 17.10
N GLN A 255 -5.42 26.37 16.13
CA GLN A 255 -6.25 27.55 16.30
C GLN A 255 -7.67 27.39 15.79
N LEU A 256 -7.99 26.24 15.17
CA LEU A 256 -9.30 25.98 14.63
C LEU A 256 -10.31 25.63 15.72
N PRO A 257 -11.58 26.04 15.57
CA PRO A 257 -12.64 25.73 16.54
C PRO A 257 -13.13 24.29 16.43
N TYR A 258 -12.73 23.56 15.40
CA TYR A 258 -13.29 22.27 15.00
C TYR A 258 -12.70 21.09 15.77
N LYS A 259 -13.49 20.03 15.96
CA LYS A 259 -13.04 18.79 16.59
C LYS A 259 -12.38 17.87 15.56
N LEU A 260 -11.25 17.26 15.94
CA LEU A 260 -10.53 16.27 15.16
C LEU A 260 -10.47 14.93 15.89
N ILE A 261 -10.88 13.86 15.23
CA ILE A 261 -10.73 12.48 15.72
C ILE A 261 -9.60 11.80 14.94
N ILE A 262 -8.57 11.34 15.65
CA ILE A 262 -7.41 10.65 15.08
C ILE A 262 -7.51 9.16 15.41
N ILE A 263 -7.61 8.33 14.35
CA ILE A 263 -7.76 6.88 14.43
C ILE A 263 -6.50 6.21 13.92
N GLY A 264 -5.94 5.31 14.71
CA GLY A 264 -4.79 4.50 14.36
C GLY A 264 -3.74 4.41 15.45
N THR A 265 -2.68 3.68 15.16
CA THR A 265 -1.51 3.50 16.01
C THR A 265 -0.22 3.69 15.20
N GLY A 266 0.90 3.81 15.87
CA GLY A 266 2.19 3.95 15.22
C GLY A 266 3.27 4.53 16.12
N PRO A 267 4.48 4.74 15.59
CA PRO A 267 5.61 5.24 16.37
C PRO A 267 5.37 6.57 17.07
N LEU A 268 4.46 7.40 16.54
CA LEU A 268 4.15 8.72 17.09
C LEU A 268 2.97 8.72 18.08
N ALA A 269 2.34 7.58 18.36
CA ALA A 269 1.15 7.51 19.22
C ALA A 269 1.38 8.13 20.61
N ASN A 270 2.57 7.96 21.19
CA ASN A 270 2.93 8.48 22.51
C ASN A 270 3.59 9.86 22.46
N THR A 271 3.80 10.42 21.27
CA THR A 271 4.53 11.71 21.13
C THR A 271 3.58 12.90 21.24
N PHE A 272 2.33 12.70 20.91
CA PHE A 272 1.32 13.76 20.92
C PHE A 272 0.51 13.67 22.21
N SER A 273 0.77 14.59 23.16
CA SER A 273 -0.03 14.70 24.37
C SER A 273 -1.40 15.31 24.07
N GLU A 274 -2.43 14.91 24.83
CA GLU A 274 -3.81 15.42 24.76
C GLU A 274 -3.94 16.90 25.21
N SER A 275 -3.00 17.74 24.84
CA SER A 275 -2.97 19.15 25.26
C SER A 275 -4.07 20.03 24.65
N ASN A 276 -4.83 19.48 23.68
CA ASN A 276 -5.94 20.19 23.04
C ASN A 276 -7.24 19.38 23.19
N SER A 277 -8.20 19.92 23.95
CA SER A 277 -9.51 19.29 24.19
C SER A 277 -10.34 19.03 22.93
N LYS A 278 -9.97 19.63 21.79
CA LYS A 278 -10.62 19.43 20.48
C LYS A 278 -10.02 18.29 19.67
N ILE A 279 -8.85 17.77 20.06
CA ILE A 279 -8.19 16.67 19.35
C ILE A 279 -8.28 15.41 20.20
N LYS A 280 -8.94 14.38 19.65
CA LYS A 280 -9.13 13.11 20.33
C LYS A 280 -8.40 11.99 19.60
N PHE A 281 -7.42 11.37 20.27
CA PHE A 281 -6.77 10.14 19.83
C PHE A 281 -7.58 8.95 20.33
N VAL A 282 -8.06 8.08 19.44
CA VAL A 282 -8.92 6.93 19.81
C VAL A 282 -8.22 5.59 19.64
N GLY A 283 -6.94 5.59 19.23
CA GLY A 283 -6.15 4.39 19.06
C GLY A 283 -6.57 3.56 17.83
N PHE A 284 -6.19 2.29 17.84
CA PHE A 284 -6.64 1.32 16.85
C PHE A 284 -8.13 1.06 16.99
N LYS A 285 -8.82 0.97 15.87
CA LYS A 285 -10.24 0.66 15.79
C LYS A 285 -10.50 -0.41 14.73
N GLU A 286 -11.50 -1.25 14.97
CA GLU A 286 -11.98 -2.20 13.97
C GLU A 286 -12.87 -1.50 12.94
N TRP A 287 -13.08 -2.17 11.80
CA TRP A 287 -13.78 -1.58 10.66
C TRP A 287 -15.16 -1.00 11.01
N ASN A 288 -15.94 -1.68 11.83
CA ASN A 288 -17.28 -1.22 12.22
C ASN A 288 -17.24 0.13 12.96
N GLU A 289 -16.23 0.34 13.81
CA GLU A 289 -16.04 1.60 14.53
C GLU A 289 -15.50 2.69 13.59
N ILE A 290 -14.51 2.32 12.70
CA ILE A 290 -13.95 3.25 11.70
C ILE A 290 -15.06 3.73 10.76
N SER A 291 -15.86 2.82 10.23
CA SER A 291 -16.93 3.15 9.28
C SER A 291 -17.98 4.08 9.90
N THR A 292 -18.34 3.87 11.16
CA THR A 292 -19.26 4.76 11.91
C THR A 292 -18.66 6.17 12.04
N ILE A 293 -17.39 6.28 12.47
CA ILE A 293 -16.74 7.59 12.64
C ILE A 293 -16.62 8.29 11.30
N LEU A 294 -16.25 7.58 10.23
CA LEU A 294 -16.17 8.14 8.87
C LEU A 294 -17.53 8.65 8.39
N GLN A 295 -18.59 7.84 8.51
CA GLN A 295 -19.94 8.22 8.07
C GLN A 295 -20.48 9.45 8.79
N GLU A 296 -20.14 9.62 10.04
CA GLU A 296 -20.59 10.73 10.87
C GLU A 296 -19.69 11.98 10.73
N SER A 297 -18.47 11.85 10.20
CA SER A 297 -17.55 12.98 10.04
C SER A 297 -17.94 13.89 8.87
N ARG A 298 -17.63 15.17 8.96
CA ARG A 298 -17.81 16.12 7.86
C ARG A 298 -16.93 15.76 6.67
N PHE A 299 -15.68 15.39 6.95
CA PHE A 299 -14.70 14.91 5.95
C PHE A 299 -13.56 14.14 6.65
N MET A 300 -12.79 13.40 5.86
CA MET A 300 -11.53 12.78 6.29
C MET A 300 -10.35 13.58 5.78
N VAL A 301 -9.26 13.68 6.55
CA VAL A 301 -7.99 14.28 6.10
C VAL A 301 -6.94 13.21 5.88
N ILE A 302 -6.22 13.28 4.76
CA ILE A 302 -5.01 12.50 4.48
C ILE A 302 -3.82 13.43 4.20
N PRO A 303 -3.08 13.85 5.25
CA PRO A 303 -2.05 14.89 5.15
C PRO A 303 -0.66 14.36 4.80
N SER A 304 -0.58 13.26 4.05
CA SER A 304 0.67 12.54 3.75
C SER A 304 1.75 13.45 3.14
N GLU A 305 2.98 13.26 3.60
CA GLU A 305 4.20 13.95 3.14
C GLU A 305 5.13 13.01 2.37
N TRP A 306 4.62 11.87 1.93
CA TRP A 306 5.31 10.90 1.09
C TRP A 306 4.44 10.49 -0.10
N TYR A 307 5.02 9.79 -1.05
CA TYR A 307 4.29 9.28 -2.20
C TYR A 307 3.34 8.14 -1.80
N GLU A 308 2.06 8.46 -1.59
CA GLU A 308 1.00 7.45 -1.54
C GLU A 308 0.76 6.91 -2.95
N ASN A 309 0.46 5.61 -3.06
CA ASN A 309 0.14 5.03 -4.36
C ASN A 309 -1.33 5.17 -4.70
N ASN A 310 -2.17 4.44 -3.99
CA ASN A 310 -3.64 4.51 -4.13
C ASN A 310 -4.25 4.18 -2.77
N PRO A 311 -4.42 5.20 -1.89
CA PRO A 311 -4.73 4.97 -0.49
C PRO A 311 -6.15 4.40 -0.32
N ILE A 312 -6.25 3.17 0.20
CA ILE A 312 -7.51 2.46 0.43
C ILE A 312 -8.42 3.25 1.39
N SER A 313 -7.85 3.94 2.39
CA SER A 313 -8.62 4.76 3.34
C SER A 313 -9.40 5.90 2.67
N VAL A 314 -8.86 6.48 1.58
CA VAL A 314 -9.59 7.47 0.78
C VAL A 314 -10.75 6.82 0.04
N ILE A 315 -10.52 5.67 -0.58
CA ILE A 315 -11.57 4.89 -1.26
C ILE A 315 -12.68 4.53 -0.27
N GLU A 316 -12.31 3.98 0.89
CA GLU A 316 -13.25 3.60 1.94
C GLU A 316 -14.07 4.79 2.46
N SER A 317 -13.42 5.96 2.67
CA SER A 317 -14.09 7.20 3.08
C SER A 317 -15.13 7.63 2.05
N GLN A 318 -14.77 7.66 0.77
CA GLN A 318 -15.67 8.04 -0.32
C GLN A 318 -16.82 7.04 -0.50
N CYS A 319 -16.55 5.73 -0.37
CA CYS A 319 -17.60 4.70 -0.40
C CYS A 319 -18.63 4.88 0.72
N LEU A 320 -18.23 5.45 1.86
CA LEU A 320 -19.12 5.83 2.97
C LEU A 320 -19.78 7.21 2.78
N GLY A 321 -19.58 7.84 1.63
CA GLY A 321 -20.11 9.18 1.32
C GLY A 321 -19.37 10.31 2.02
N THR A 322 -18.18 10.06 2.57
CA THR A 322 -17.43 11.08 3.30
C THR A 322 -16.35 11.66 2.40
N PRO A 323 -16.40 12.99 2.11
CA PRO A 323 -15.41 13.66 1.27
C PRO A 323 -14.02 13.69 1.92
N VAL A 324 -12.99 13.91 1.13
CA VAL A 324 -11.59 13.82 1.59
C VAL A 324 -10.83 15.10 1.30
N LEU A 325 -10.14 15.64 2.31
CA LEU A 325 -9.11 16.66 2.15
C LEU A 325 -7.75 15.98 2.05
N GLY A 326 -7.16 15.99 0.88
CA GLY A 326 -5.93 15.25 0.57
C GLY A 326 -4.73 16.13 0.29
N ALA A 327 -3.55 15.68 0.72
CA ALA A 327 -2.30 16.29 0.30
C ALA A 327 -2.08 16.09 -1.22
N ASN A 328 -1.67 17.14 -1.93
CA ASN A 328 -1.36 17.08 -3.36
C ASN A 328 -0.01 16.39 -3.59
N ILE A 329 0.05 15.09 -3.36
CA ILE A 329 1.27 14.28 -3.46
C ILE A 329 0.96 12.83 -3.87
N GLY A 330 1.85 12.23 -4.66
CA GLY A 330 1.74 10.83 -5.05
C GLY A 330 0.48 10.54 -5.88
N GLY A 331 -0.21 9.45 -5.56
CA GLY A 331 -1.47 9.05 -6.17
C GLY A 331 -2.72 9.61 -5.51
N ILE A 332 -2.60 10.44 -4.45
CA ILE A 332 -3.76 11.06 -3.78
C ILE A 332 -4.58 11.92 -4.76
N PRO A 333 -3.99 12.79 -5.60
CA PRO A 333 -4.75 13.59 -6.56
C PRO A 333 -5.55 12.79 -7.59
N GLU A 334 -5.21 11.51 -7.80
CA GLU A 334 -5.95 10.67 -8.76
C GLU A 334 -7.28 10.13 -8.22
N VAL A 335 -7.50 10.22 -6.91
CA VAL A 335 -8.71 9.73 -6.23
C VAL A 335 -9.59 10.84 -5.69
N ILE A 336 -9.13 12.10 -5.75
CA ILE A 336 -9.88 13.28 -5.32
C ILE A 336 -10.22 14.14 -6.53
N GLU A 337 -11.50 14.37 -6.74
CA GLU A 337 -12.05 15.31 -7.71
C GLU A 337 -12.48 16.56 -6.95
N GLU A 338 -11.70 17.65 -7.11
CA GLU A 338 -11.92 18.86 -6.34
C GLU A 338 -13.35 19.39 -6.51
N TYR A 339 -13.91 19.87 -5.41
CA TYR A 339 -15.29 20.36 -5.28
C TYR A 339 -16.40 19.33 -5.49
N LYS A 340 -16.06 18.06 -5.80
CA LYS A 340 -17.04 16.98 -5.93
C LYS A 340 -16.97 16.01 -4.77
N ASN A 341 -15.80 15.40 -4.54
CA ASN A 341 -15.62 14.43 -3.47
C ASN A 341 -14.50 14.83 -2.46
N GLY A 342 -13.98 16.06 -2.58
CA GLY A 342 -12.97 16.57 -1.68
C GLY A 342 -12.26 17.81 -2.21
N LEU A 343 -11.14 18.15 -1.54
CA LEU A 343 -10.21 19.19 -1.94
C LEU A 343 -8.78 18.69 -1.80
N LEU A 344 -7.86 19.37 -2.49
CA LEU A 344 -6.42 19.16 -2.36
C LEU A 344 -5.77 20.35 -1.65
N PHE A 345 -4.70 20.08 -0.89
CA PHE A 345 -3.84 21.09 -0.30
C PHE A 345 -2.36 20.76 -0.56
N GLU A 346 -1.49 21.75 -0.48
CA GLU A 346 -0.05 21.61 -0.70
C GLU A 346 0.56 20.74 0.42
N SER A 347 1.18 19.60 0.05
CA SER A 347 1.77 18.66 1.00
C SER A 347 2.83 19.31 1.89
N GLY A 348 2.72 19.14 3.20
CA GLY A 348 3.63 19.74 4.20
C GLY A 348 3.32 21.20 4.55
N ASN A 349 2.38 21.85 3.87
CA ASN A 349 1.98 23.24 4.13
C ASN A 349 0.81 23.28 5.14
N SER A 350 1.12 23.65 6.39
CA SER A 350 0.11 23.71 7.46
C SER A 350 -0.86 24.87 7.31
N ASP A 351 -0.47 25.96 6.65
CA ASP A 351 -1.32 27.13 6.47
C ASP A 351 -2.35 26.88 5.37
N ASP A 352 -1.93 26.32 4.23
CA ASP A 352 -2.87 25.90 3.18
C ASP A 352 -3.82 24.80 3.71
N LEU A 353 -3.31 23.85 4.47
CA LEU A 353 -4.15 22.84 5.11
C LEU A 353 -5.20 23.47 6.03
N LYS A 354 -4.83 24.48 6.82
CA LYS A 354 -5.76 25.22 7.69
C LYS A 354 -6.87 25.88 6.88
N GLU A 355 -6.52 26.63 5.84
CA GLU A 355 -7.48 27.29 4.94
C GLU A 355 -8.44 26.30 4.29
N LYS A 356 -7.92 25.16 3.80
CA LYS A 356 -8.73 24.11 3.19
C LYS A 356 -9.64 23.40 4.21
N ILE A 357 -9.20 23.22 5.47
CA ILE A 357 -10.06 22.69 6.55
C ILE A 357 -11.25 23.64 6.78
N GLU A 358 -11.01 24.96 6.86
CA GLU A 358 -12.08 25.96 7.05
C GLU A 358 -13.06 25.91 5.87
N LEU A 359 -12.55 25.86 4.63
CA LEU A 359 -13.37 25.77 3.43
C LEU A 359 -14.23 24.49 3.43
N MET A 360 -13.62 23.34 3.65
CA MET A 360 -14.31 22.03 3.68
C MET A 360 -15.40 21.96 4.75
N TYR A 361 -15.20 22.66 5.86
CA TYR A 361 -16.16 22.65 6.99
C TYR A 361 -17.50 23.31 6.65
N HIS A 362 -17.48 24.30 5.74
CA HIS A 362 -18.65 25.07 5.33
C HIS A 362 -19.17 24.67 3.94
N MET A 363 -18.40 23.86 3.20
CA MET A 363 -18.75 23.48 1.84
C MET A 363 -19.86 22.40 1.83
N PRO A 364 -20.91 22.58 1.02
CA PRO A 364 -21.92 21.55 0.84
C PRO A 364 -21.37 20.44 -0.06
N PHE A 365 -21.60 19.18 0.37
CA PHE A 365 -21.28 18.00 -0.41
C PHE A 365 -22.53 17.13 -0.60
N ASP A 366 -22.66 16.53 -1.77
CA ASP A 366 -23.64 15.47 -2.01
C ASP A 366 -23.05 14.12 -1.58
N TYR A 367 -23.20 13.80 -0.29
CA TYR A 367 -22.66 12.59 0.32
C TYR A 367 -23.17 11.31 -0.36
N THR A 368 -24.42 11.31 -0.81
CA THR A 368 -25.02 10.16 -1.51
C THR A 368 -24.35 9.93 -2.87
N LYS A 369 -24.17 11.00 -3.63
CA LYS A 369 -23.50 10.95 -4.92
C LYS A 369 -22.04 10.52 -4.80
N ILE A 370 -21.31 11.04 -3.81
CA ILE A 370 -19.93 10.63 -3.51
C ILE A 370 -19.85 9.11 -3.32
N SER A 371 -20.74 8.54 -2.48
CA SER A 371 -20.78 7.12 -2.23
C SER A 371 -21.11 6.31 -3.49
N GLN A 372 -22.14 6.70 -4.22
CA GLN A 372 -22.58 5.97 -5.43
C GLN A 372 -21.48 5.92 -6.50
N GLU A 373 -20.81 7.05 -6.74
CA GLU A 373 -19.71 7.13 -7.70
C GLU A 373 -18.51 6.30 -7.25
N ALA A 374 -18.14 6.37 -5.96
CA ALA A 374 -17.04 5.60 -5.40
C ALA A 374 -17.31 4.09 -5.42
N LEU A 375 -18.50 3.65 -4.99
CA LEU A 375 -18.91 2.24 -5.01
C LEU A 375 -18.91 1.68 -6.45
N LYS A 376 -19.36 2.45 -7.42
CA LYS A 376 -19.30 2.05 -8.83
C LYS A 376 -17.85 1.94 -9.32
N LYS A 377 -17.01 2.92 -9.01
CA LYS A 377 -15.62 3.02 -9.50
C LYS A 377 -14.71 1.96 -8.88
N TYR A 378 -14.85 1.73 -7.58
CA TYR A 378 -13.97 0.88 -6.78
C TYR A 378 -14.59 -0.45 -6.35
N SER A 379 -15.66 -0.88 -7.02
CA SER A 379 -16.29 -2.18 -6.77
C SER A 379 -15.37 -3.34 -7.10
N ALA A 380 -15.51 -4.43 -6.34
CA ALA A 380 -14.82 -5.69 -6.61
C ALA A 380 -15.15 -6.24 -8.02
N GLU A 381 -16.40 -6.05 -8.49
CA GLU A 381 -16.82 -6.48 -9.83
C GLU A 381 -16.09 -5.72 -10.95
N ASN A 382 -15.97 -4.39 -10.80
CA ASN A 382 -15.24 -3.58 -11.78
C ASN A 382 -13.74 -3.93 -11.80
N TYR A 383 -13.15 -4.10 -10.61
CA TYR A 383 -11.75 -4.53 -10.48
C TYR A 383 -11.52 -5.90 -11.14
N TYR A 384 -12.37 -6.88 -10.85
CA TYR A 384 -12.29 -8.22 -11.43
C TYR A 384 -12.34 -8.20 -12.94
N ARG A 385 -13.30 -7.46 -13.51
CA ARG A 385 -13.43 -7.35 -14.97
C ARG A 385 -12.16 -6.82 -15.64
N GLU A 386 -11.55 -5.79 -15.07
CA GLU A 386 -10.31 -5.22 -15.62
C GLU A 386 -9.10 -6.15 -15.35
N LEU A 387 -9.04 -6.80 -14.19
CA LEU A 387 -7.98 -7.76 -13.87
C LEU A 387 -7.97 -8.96 -14.83
N ILE A 388 -9.15 -9.50 -15.17
CA ILE A 388 -9.25 -10.63 -16.09
C ILE A 388 -8.80 -10.26 -17.50
N LYS A 389 -9.00 -9.03 -17.94
CA LYS A 389 -8.42 -8.56 -19.22
C LYS A 389 -6.89 -8.65 -19.18
N ILE A 390 -6.29 -8.14 -18.10
CA ILE A 390 -4.83 -8.20 -17.88
C ILE A 390 -4.33 -9.65 -17.82
N TYR A 391 -5.08 -10.54 -17.18
CA TYR A 391 -4.71 -11.95 -17.08
C TYR A 391 -4.74 -12.67 -18.45
N ASN A 392 -5.57 -12.21 -19.37
CA ASN A 392 -5.74 -12.81 -20.71
C ASN A 392 -4.85 -12.17 -21.77
N GLU A 393 -4.16 -11.07 -21.51
CA GLU A 393 -3.14 -10.49 -22.40
C GLU A 393 -1.95 -11.43 -22.57
#